data_2dc2908defd50e3550889ae919110f6f
#
_entry.id   2dc2908defd50e3550889ae919110f6f
#
_cell.length_a   1.000
_cell.length_b   1.000
_cell.length_c   1.000
_cell.angle_alpha   90.00
_cell.angle_beta   90.00
_cell.angle_gamma   90.00
#
_symmetry.space_group_name_H-M   'P 1'
#
loop_
_entity.id
_entity.type
_entity.pdbx_description
1 polymer ?
#
loop_
_entity_poly.entity_id
_entity_poly.type
_entity_poly.pdbx_seq_one_letter_code
_entity_poly.pdbx_strand_id
1 'polypeptide(L)'
;NEKATYDDWQNHLTTLFPQVRLKQYLEIRSMDACSWNEICGQPAFWTGILYDNDCLDEVNNIIKDWTLEDKFFLYKNAPIYGLDTPFKKGKLIDIARLLLKISQTGLKNRNFVSKGGYDERQYLKNIEINLENNLSPADKLINKYNQDWGKSIKNIYKENIF
;
A
#
# COMPACT_ATOMS: atom_id res chain seq x y z
N ASN A 1 -20.74 -3.42 -39.93
CA ASN A 1 -19.44 -3.80 -39.36
C ASN A 1 -18.58 -2.55 -39.28
N GLU A 2 -18.54 -1.92 -38.10
CA GLU A 2 -17.62 -0.82 -37.83
C GLU A 2 -16.21 -1.42 -37.65
N LYS A 3 -15.21 -0.75 -38.24
CA LYS A 3 -13.81 -1.11 -38.02
C LYS A 3 -13.32 -0.43 -36.77
N ALA A 4 -12.59 -1.17 -35.91
CA ALA A 4 -11.96 -0.61 -34.74
C ALA A 4 -11.00 0.53 -35.13
N THR A 5 -11.06 1.61 -34.36
CA THR A 5 -10.24 2.81 -34.52
C THR A 5 -9.08 2.82 -33.53
N TYR A 6 -8.16 3.78 -33.68
CA TYR A 6 -7.11 4.00 -32.70
C TYR A 6 -7.68 4.44 -31.32
N ASP A 7 -8.76 5.20 -31.33
CA ASP A 7 -9.43 5.63 -30.11
C ASP A 7 -10.07 4.45 -29.36
N ASP A 8 -10.64 3.48 -30.10
CA ASP A 8 -11.14 2.22 -29.50
C ASP A 8 -10.00 1.43 -28.82
N TRP A 9 -8.83 1.38 -29.47
CA TRP A 9 -7.64 0.77 -28.87
C TRP A 9 -7.19 1.48 -27.59
N GLN A 10 -7.09 2.81 -27.59
CA GLN A 10 -6.75 3.59 -26.42
C GLN A 10 -7.76 3.37 -25.28
N ASN A 11 -9.05 3.38 -25.60
CA ASN A 11 -10.11 3.09 -24.64
C ASN A 11 -9.97 1.66 -24.07
N HIS A 12 -9.67 0.69 -24.93
CA HIS A 12 -9.44 -0.69 -24.47
C HIS A 12 -8.27 -0.79 -23.50
N LEU A 13 -7.17 -0.10 -23.72
CA LEU A 13 -6.05 -0.06 -22.78
C LEU A 13 -6.44 0.49 -21.40
N THR A 14 -7.45 1.36 -21.32
CA THR A 14 -7.95 1.88 -20.03
C THR A 14 -8.72 0.85 -19.24
N THR A 15 -9.20 -0.23 -19.85
CA THR A 15 -9.91 -1.32 -19.18
C THR A 15 -8.98 -2.30 -18.46
N LEU A 16 -7.67 -2.21 -18.69
CA LEU A 16 -6.68 -2.98 -17.97
C LEU A 16 -6.43 -2.35 -16.60
N PHE A 17 -6.50 -3.17 -15.55
CA PHE A 17 -6.31 -2.74 -14.16
C PHE A 17 -5.08 -3.38 -13.52
N PRO A 18 -3.85 -3.09 -14.01
CA PRO A 18 -2.63 -3.58 -13.36
C PRO A 18 -2.42 -2.85 -12.03
N GLN A 19 -1.61 -3.45 -11.14
CA GLN A 19 -1.25 -2.85 -9.85
C GLN A 19 -0.47 -1.53 -10.01
N VAL A 20 0.30 -1.43 -11.08
CA VAL A 20 1.00 -0.20 -11.49
C VAL A 20 0.73 0.02 -12.97
N ARG A 21 0.31 1.22 -13.34
CA ARG A 21 0.05 1.60 -14.73
C ARG A 21 0.98 2.72 -15.17
N LEU A 22 1.65 2.53 -16.30
CA LEU A 22 2.45 3.56 -16.94
C LEU A 22 1.54 4.47 -17.79
N LYS A 23 1.57 5.74 -17.48
CA LYS A 23 1.01 6.84 -18.29
C LYS A 23 2.13 7.84 -18.59
N GLN A 24 1.88 9.14 -18.52
CA GLN A 24 2.94 10.17 -18.44
C GLN A 24 3.60 10.20 -17.04
N TYR A 25 3.10 9.39 -16.13
CA TYR A 25 3.55 9.16 -14.76
C TYR A 25 3.28 7.70 -14.38
N LEU A 26 3.88 7.24 -13.28
CA LEU A 26 3.55 5.94 -12.69
C LEU A 26 2.33 6.10 -11.79
N GLU A 27 1.27 5.37 -12.10
CA GLU A 27 0.06 5.32 -11.30
C GLU A 27 0.06 4.05 -10.44
N ILE A 28 0.16 4.21 -9.13
CA ILE A 28 0.06 3.10 -8.17
C ILE A 28 -1.41 2.87 -7.86
N ARG A 29 -1.93 1.67 -8.10
CA ARG A 29 -3.35 1.32 -8.06
C ARG A 29 -3.70 0.25 -7.03
N SER A 30 -2.72 -0.28 -6.33
CA SER A 30 -2.87 -1.40 -5.39
C SER A 30 -3.25 -0.98 -3.97
N MET A 31 -3.73 0.26 -3.79
CA MET A 31 -4.09 0.78 -2.46
C MET A 31 -5.56 0.51 -2.16
N ASP A 32 -5.83 0.02 -0.94
CA ASP A 32 -7.19 -0.13 -0.44
C ASP A 32 -7.78 1.21 0.02
N ALA A 33 -9.12 1.27 0.03
CA ALA A 33 -9.84 2.34 0.71
C ALA A 33 -9.66 2.17 2.23
N CYS A 34 -9.32 3.25 2.91
CA CYS A 34 -9.06 3.25 4.35
C CYS A 34 -9.41 4.63 4.94
N SER A 35 -9.17 4.82 6.23
CA SER A 35 -9.40 6.11 6.89
C SER A 35 -8.55 7.23 6.28
N TRP A 36 -8.98 8.49 6.45
CA TRP A 36 -8.26 9.66 5.91
C TRP A 36 -6.77 9.66 6.28
N ASN A 37 -6.46 9.34 7.52
CA ASN A 37 -5.08 9.30 7.99
C ASN A 37 -4.24 8.20 7.32
N GLU A 38 -4.85 7.08 7.01
CA GLU A 38 -4.20 5.99 6.31
C GLU A 38 -4.06 6.29 4.81
N ILE A 39 -5.06 6.96 4.20
CA ILE A 39 -4.98 7.45 2.81
C ILE A 39 -3.80 8.41 2.65
N CYS A 40 -3.60 9.35 3.57
CA CYS A 40 -2.47 10.28 3.53
C CYS A 40 -1.11 9.58 3.72
N GLY A 41 -1.09 8.46 4.44
CA GLY A 41 0.11 7.64 4.62
C GLY A 41 0.61 6.97 3.34
N GLN A 42 -0.29 6.64 2.42
CA GLN A 42 0.07 5.94 1.19
C GLN A 42 1.01 6.74 0.26
N PRO A 43 0.67 7.98 -0.13
CA PRO A 43 1.60 8.78 -0.93
C PRO A 43 2.90 9.10 -0.19
N ALA A 44 2.85 9.30 1.13
CA ALA A 44 4.06 9.51 1.91
C ALA A 44 4.98 8.28 1.87
N PHE A 45 4.41 7.07 2.04
CA PHE A 45 5.15 5.82 1.96
C PHE A 45 5.89 5.67 0.63
N TRP A 46 5.19 5.86 -0.49
CA TRP A 46 5.80 5.74 -1.82
C TRP A 46 6.78 6.87 -2.12
N THR A 47 6.50 8.09 -1.65
CA THR A 47 7.42 9.22 -1.79
C THR A 47 8.75 8.93 -1.11
N GLY A 48 8.73 8.38 0.10
CA GLY A 48 9.96 8.04 0.83
C GLY A 48 10.81 6.99 0.13
N ILE A 49 10.18 6.07 -0.61
CA ILE A 49 10.92 5.04 -1.37
C ILE A 49 11.40 5.57 -2.73
N LEU A 50 10.52 6.25 -3.48
CA LEU A 50 10.76 6.52 -4.89
C LEU A 50 11.57 7.80 -5.16
N TYR A 51 11.66 8.72 -4.20
CA TYR A 51 12.33 10.00 -4.37
C TYR A 51 13.66 10.10 -3.62
N ASP A 52 14.17 8.98 -3.13
CA ASP A 52 15.52 8.82 -2.57
C ASP A 52 16.19 7.63 -3.26
N ASN A 53 17.30 7.87 -3.94
CA ASN A 53 17.96 6.85 -4.76
C ASN A 53 18.50 5.68 -3.90
N ASP A 54 19.05 5.95 -2.73
CA ASP A 54 19.60 4.92 -1.85
C ASP A 54 18.47 4.03 -1.31
N CYS A 55 17.33 4.63 -0.94
CA CYS A 55 16.14 3.92 -0.52
C CYS A 55 15.54 3.06 -1.64
N LEU A 56 15.49 3.60 -2.86
CA LEU A 56 15.02 2.85 -4.03
C LEU A 56 15.93 1.65 -4.33
N ASP A 57 17.24 1.83 -4.28
CA ASP A 57 18.20 0.77 -4.49
C ASP A 57 18.14 -0.29 -3.38
N GLU A 58 17.91 0.10 -2.14
CA GLU A 58 17.69 -0.83 -1.03
C GLU A 58 16.45 -1.69 -1.27
N VAL A 59 15.33 -1.09 -1.70
CA VAL A 59 14.12 -1.85 -2.05
C VAL A 59 14.36 -2.77 -3.25
N ASN A 60 15.07 -2.32 -4.29
CA ASN A 60 15.45 -3.15 -5.42
C ASN A 60 16.28 -4.36 -4.98
N ASN A 61 17.20 -4.19 -4.04
CA ASN A 61 17.98 -5.28 -3.48
C ASN A 61 17.14 -6.31 -2.72
N ILE A 62 16.06 -5.89 -2.07
CA ILE A 62 15.13 -6.81 -1.38
C ILE A 62 14.39 -7.70 -2.39
N ILE A 63 13.97 -7.13 -3.52
CA ILE A 63 13.07 -7.80 -4.47
C ILE A 63 13.77 -8.43 -5.68
N LYS A 64 15.06 -8.15 -5.91
CA LYS A 64 15.79 -8.58 -7.12
C LYS A 64 15.78 -10.10 -7.35
N ASP A 65 15.77 -10.88 -6.27
CA ASP A 65 15.79 -12.34 -6.33
C ASP A 65 14.38 -12.95 -6.20
N TRP A 66 13.34 -12.14 -6.28
CA TRP A 66 11.95 -12.64 -6.26
C TRP A 66 11.57 -13.15 -7.64
N THR A 67 11.23 -14.42 -7.68
CA THR A 67 10.75 -15.08 -8.90
C THR A 67 9.31 -14.67 -9.21
N LEU A 68 8.84 -15.04 -10.40
CA LEU A 68 7.44 -14.85 -10.77
C LEU A 68 6.51 -15.67 -9.86
N GLU A 69 6.94 -16.87 -9.48
CA GLU A 69 6.23 -17.75 -8.55
C GLU A 69 6.09 -17.10 -7.17
N ASP A 70 7.13 -16.46 -6.65
CA ASP A 70 7.09 -15.70 -5.40
C ASP A 70 6.03 -14.60 -5.44
N LYS A 71 5.98 -13.84 -6.53
CA LYS A 71 5.00 -12.76 -6.74
C LYS A 71 3.58 -13.31 -6.83
N PHE A 72 3.36 -14.39 -7.56
CA PHE A 72 2.06 -15.05 -7.61
C PHE A 72 1.66 -15.68 -6.28
N PHE A 73 2.62 -16.20 -5.53
CA PHE A 73 2.35 -16.71 -4.18
C PHE A 73 1.82 -15.59 -3.27
N LEU A 74 2.50 -14.44 -3.23
CA LEU A 74 2.05 -13.29 -2.45
C LEU A 74 0.67 -12.80 -2.92
N TYR A 75 0.47 -12.67 -4.23
CA TYR A 75 -0.81 -12.23 -4.80
C TYR A 75 -1.99 -13.11 -4.38
N LYS A 76 -1.79 -14.43 -4.29
CA LYS A 76 -2.83 -15.37 -3.89
C LYS A 76 -3.02 -15.46 -2.37
N ASN A 77 -1.95 -15.35 -1.60
CA ASN A 77 -1.98 -15.67 -0.17
C ASN A 77 -2.11 -14.44 0.72
N ALA A 78 -1.59 -13.28 0.32
CA ALA A 78 -1.73 -12.06 1.12
C ALA A 78 -3.20 -11.66 1.39
N PRO A 79 -4.16 -11.80 0.46
CA PRO A 79 -5.57 -11.55 0.75
C PRO A 79 -6.19 -12.51 1.78
N ILE A 80 -5.58 -13.68 2.00
CA ILE A 80 -6.10 -14.73 2.91
C ILE A 80 -5.48 -14.58 4.30
N TYR A 81 -4.16 -14.42 4.35
CA TYR A 81 -3.37 -14.45 5.58
C TYR A 81 -2.90 -13.06 6.03
N GLY A 82 -3.17 -12.01 5.25
CA GLY A 82 -2.76 -10.64 5.57
C GLY A 82 -1.26 -10.54 5.83
N LEU A 83 -0.91 -9.81 6.89
CA LEU A 83 0.48 -9.62 7.32
C LEU A 83 1.16 -10.90 7.81
N ASP A 84 0.39 -11.92 8.19
CA ASP A 84 0.89 -13.23 8.61
C ASP A 84 1.26 -14.17 7.46
N THR A 85 1.08 -13.73 6.21
CA THR A 85 1.45 -14.52 5.02
C THR A 85 2.88 -15.02 5.14
N PRO A 86 3.13 -16.35 5.16
CA PRO A 86 4.48 -16.89 5.16
C PRO A 86 5.19 -16.52 3.85
N PHE A 87 6.40 -15.98 3.94
CA PHE A 87 7.15 -15.65 2.73
C PHE A 87 8.66 -15.75 2.96
N LYS A 88 9.35 -16.46 2.08
CA LYS A 88 10.78 -16.76 2.21
C LYS A 88 11.11 -17.37 3.58
N LYS A 89 11.98 -16.73 4.36
CA LYS A 89 12.39 -17.18 5.70
C LYS A 89 11.60 -16.56 6.85
N GLY A 90 10.56 -15.76 6.54
CA GLY A 90 9.79 -15.00 7.51
C GLY A 90 8.33 -14.84 7.09
N LYS A 91 7.75 -13.70 7.40
CA LYS A 91 6.38 -13.32 7.10
C LYS A 91 6.34 -12.01 6.32
N LEU A 92 5.21 -11.73 5.68
CA LEU A 92 4.98 -10.49 4.96
C LEU A 92 5.14 -9.24 5.85
N ILE A 93 4.78 -9.33 7.14
CA ILE A 93 4.96 -8.25 8.10
C ILE A 93 6.42 -7.83 8.26
N ASP A 94 7.37 -8.76 8.16
CA ASP A 94 8.80 -8.45 8.31
C ASP A 94 9.26 -7.56 7.16
N ILE A 95 8.78 -7.86 5.95
CA ILE A 95 9.04 -7.05 4.76
C ILE A 95 8.34 -5.69 4.88
N ALA A 96 7.09 -5.66 5.32
CA ALA A 96 6.34 -4.42 5.49
C ALA A 96 7.02 -3.47 6.49
N ARG A 97 7.51 -4.00 7.62
CA ARG A 97 8.29 -3.22 8.59
C ARG A 97 9.59 -2.69 8.01
N LEU A 98 10.29 -3.50 7.23
CA LEU A 98 11.53 -3.08 6.57
C LEU A 98 11.25 -1.97 5.56
N LEU A 99 10.25 -2.12 4.70
CA LEU A 99 9.86 -1.10 3.72
C LEU A 99 9.39 0.20 4.39
N LEU A 100 8.67 0.13 5.51
CA LEU A 100 8.30 1.32 6.27
C LEU A 100 9.53 2.08 6.77
N LYS A 101 10.53 1.36 7.29
CA LYS A 101 11.78 1.94 7.77
C LYS A 101 12.57 2.63 6.66
N ILE A 102 12.64 2.00 5.49
CA ILE A 102 13.27 2.58 4.30
C ILE A 102 12.53 3.85 3.89
N SER A 103 11.19 3.82 3.82
CA SER A 103 10.38 4.98 3.50
C SER A 103 10.58 6.13 4.51
N GLN A 104 10.62 5.84 5.81
CA GLN A 104 10.91 6.84 6.84
C GLN A 104 12.29 7.49 6.64
N THR A 105 13.28 6.70 6.23
CA THR A 105 14.63 7.20 5.92
C THR A 105 14.62 8.14 4.73
N GLY A 106 13.98 7.76 3.63
CA GLY A 106 13.88 8.60 2.44
C GLY A 106 13.13 9.91 2.70
N LEU A 107 12.02 9.89 3.45
CA LEU A 107 11.33 11.11 3.84
C LEU A 107 12.19 12.01 4.74
N LYS A 108 12.97 11.41 5.65
CA LYS A 108 13.93 12.16 6.47
C LYS A 108 15.01 12.82 5.62
N ASN A 109 15.58 12.10 4.66
CA ASN A 109 16.60 12.62 3.75
C ASN A 109 16.06 13.75 2.86
N ARG A 110 14.83 13.61 2.39
CA ARG A 110 14.10 14.62 1.64
C ARG A 110 13.92 15.92 2.42
N ASN A 111 13.83 15.85 3.75
CA ASN A 111 13.78 16.98 4.70
C ASN A 111 12.72 18.04 4.35
N PHE A 112 11.57 17.61 3.85
CA PHE A 112 10.45 18.52 3.58
C PHE A 112 9.66 18.75 4.87
N VAL A 113 9.67 20.00 5.35
CA VAL A 113 9.00 20.41 6.60
C VAL A 113 7.85 21.35 6.27
N SER A 114 6.67 21.02 6.79
CA SER A 114 5.48 21.85 6.66
C SER A 114 5.62 23.18 7.43
N LYS A 115 4.73 24.15 7.15
CA LYS A 115 4.67 25.42 7.90
C LYS A 115 4.46 25.23 9.40
N GLY A 116 3.90 24.10 9.83
CA GLY A 116 3.70 23.73 11.23
C GLY A 116 4.90 23.06 11.89
N GLY A 117 6.03 22.93 11.20
CA GLY A 117 7.25 22.31 11.74
C GLY A 117 7.25 20.78 11.71
N TYR A 118 6.27 20.14 11.07
CA TYR A 118 6.18 18.69 10.94
C TYR A 118 6.73 18.24 9.59
N ASP A 119 7.52 17.18 9.59
CA ASP A 119 7.95 16.54 8.36
C ASP A 119 6.95 15.49 7.86
N GLU A 120 7.16 15.00 6.63
CA GLU A 120 6.24 14.06 5.96
C GLU A 120 6.10 12.72 6.68
N ARG A 121 7.04 12.33 7.56
CA ARG A 121 6.98 11.09 8.33
C ARG A 121 5.76 11.02 9.27
N GLN A 122 5.18 12.17 9.65
CA GLN A 122 3.94 12.20 10.43
C GLN A 122 2.81 11.41 9.78
N TYR A 123 2.74 11.38 8.45
CA TYR A 123 1.71 10.65 7.71
C TYR A 123 1.88 9.13 7.77
N LEU A 124 3.07 8.64 8.11
CA LEU A 124 3.35 7.21 8.28
C LEU A 124 2.93 6.65 9.65
N LYS A 125 2.55 7.52 10.60
CA LYS A 125 2.30 7.12 11.99
C LYS A 125 1.24 6.01 12.13
N ASN A 126 0.15 6.10 11.36
CA ASN A 126 -0.90 5.07 11.43
C ASN A 126 -0.46 3.74 10.81
N ILE A 127 0.36 3.77 9.75
CA ILE A 127 0.95 2.57 9.17
C ILE A 127 1.89 1.91 10.21
N GLU A 128 2.71 2.71 10.89
CA GLU A 128 3.60 2.25 11.97
C GLU A 128 2.81 1.55 13.08
N ILE A 129 1.78 2.22 13.62
CA ILE A 129 0.92 1.66 14.68
C ILE A 129 0.26 0.34 14.21
N ASN A 130 -0.18 0.27 12.97
CA ASN A 130 -0.77 -0.94 12.41
C ASN A 130 0.23 -2.10 12.39
N LEU A 131 1.45 -1.84 11.93
CA LEU A 131 2.51 -2.84 11.87
C LEU A 131 3.05 -3.25 13.26
N GLU A 132 3.09 -2.32 14.23
CA GLU A 132 3.42 -2.63 15.62
C GLU A 132 2.42 -3.61 16.23
N ASN A 133 1.13 -3.40 15.94
CA ASN A 133 0.05 -4.25 16.46
C ASN A 133 -0.22 -5.50 15.59
N ASN A 134 0.53 -5.72 14.53
CA ASN A 134 0.30 -6.80 13.55
C ASN A 134 -1.14 -6.79 12.99
N LEU A 135 -1.68 -5.63 12.71
CA LEU A 135 -3.04 -5.46 12.19
C LEU A 135 -3.01 -4.73 10.85
N SER A 136 -3.68 -5.30 9.86
CA SER A 136 -4.05 -4.57 8.65
C SER A 136 -5.34 -3.76 8.89
N PRO A 137 -5.68 -2.78 8.01
CA PRO A 137 -6.98 -2.13 8.05
C PRO A 137 -8.15 -3.12 7.98
N ALA A 138 -8.02 -4.21 7.20
CA ALA A 138 -9.02 -5.26 7.12
C ALA A 138 -9.20 -6.00 8.45
N ASP A 139 -8.11 -6.33 9.15
CA ASP A 139 -8.18 -6.99 10.46
C ASP A 139 -8.92 -6.11 11.48
N LYS A 140 -8.70 -4.81 11.46
CA LYS A 140 -9.42 -3.86 12.32
C LYS A 140 -10.93 -3.89 12.05
N LEU A 141 -11.32 -3.89 10.77
CA LEU A 141 -12.73 -3.94 10.37
C LEU A 141 -13.36 -5.29 10.75
N ILE A 142 -12.65 -6.39 10.57
CA ILE A 142 -13.10 -7.73 10.98
C ILE A 142 -13.29 -7.80 12.49
N ASN A 143 -12.35 -7.25 13.27
CA ASN A 143 -12.46 -7.21 14.72
C ASN A 143 -13.68 -6.40 15.16
N LYS A 144 -13.89 -5.21 14.59
CA LYS A 144 -15.09 -4.40 14.85
C LYS A 144 -16.37 -5.13 14.48
N TYR A 145 -16.41 -5.77 13.32
CA TYR A 145 -17.58 -6.54 12.88
C TYR A 145 -17.93 -7.64 13.87
N ASN A 146 -16.95 -8.38 14.37
CA ASN A 146 -17.17 -9.49 15.28
C ASN A 146 -17.47 -9.07 16.71
N GLN A 147 -16.87 -7.97 17.20
CA GLN A 147 -16.92 -7.56 18.62
C GLN A 147 -17.90 -6.41 18.82
N ASP A 148 -17.78 -5.31 18.05
CA ASP A 148 -18.46 -4.06 18.35
C ASP A 148 -19.76 -3.91 17.59
N TRP A 149 -19.84 -4.44 16.35
CA TRP A 149 -20.99 -4.20 15.47
C TRP A 149 -22.06 -5.27 15.51
N GLY A 150 -21.95 -6.24 16.41
CA GLY A 150 -22.91 -7.34 16.52
C GLY A 150 -23.14 -8.08 15.20
N LYS A 151 -22.08 -8.19 14.37
CA LYS A 151 -22.09 -8.78 13.03
C LYS A 151 -22.98 -8.04 12.01
N SER A 152 -23.23 -6.76 12.24
CA SER A 152 -24.00 -5.92 11.30
C SER A 152 -23.06 -5.10 10.42
N ILE A 153 -23.00 -5.41 9.12
CA ILE A 153 -22.19 -4.66 8.15
C ILE A 153 -22.68 -3.20 7.97
N LYS A 154 -23.91 -2.88 8.37
CA LYS A 154 -24.45 -1.53 8.27
C LYS A 154 -23.67 -0.49 9.08
N ASN A 155 -22.97 -0.94 10.11
CA ASN A 155 -22.20 -0.05 10.98
C ASN A 155 -20.94 0.48 10.29
N ILE A 156 -20.41 -0.22 9.27
CA ILE A 156 -19.28 0.27 8.48
C ILE A 156 -19.58 1.62 7.84
N TYR A 157 -20.82 1.81 7.34
CA TYR A 157 -21.25 3.04 6.69
C TYR A 157 -21.48 4.20 7.67
N LYS A 158 -21.66 3.92 8.95
CA LYS A 158 -21.85 4.95 9.97
C LYS A 158 -20.50 5.46 10.52
N GLU A 159 -19.54 4.57 10.66
CA GLU A 159 -18.26 4.87 11.29
C GLU A 159 -17.17 5.31 10.30
N ASN A 160 -17.33 5.02 9.01
CA ASN A 160 -16.36 5.35 7.97
C ASN A 160 -16.91 6.38 6.97
N ILE A 161 -17.68 7.34 7.44
CA ILE A 161 -18.08 8.53 6.66
C ILE A 161 -16.91 9.51 6.70
N PHE A 162 -16.48 9.96 5.51
CA PHE A 162 -15.44 10.98 5.33
C PHE A 162 -16.04 12.37 5.45
#